data_fc0a4b999ad640bade97fbcd00918f4c
#
_entry.id   fc0a4b999ad640bade97fbcd00918f4c
#
_cell.length_a   1.000
_cell.length_b   1.000
_cell.length_c   1.000
_cell.angle_alpha   90.00
_cell.angle_beta   90.00
_cell.angle_gamma   90.00
#
_symmetry.space_group_name_H-M   'P 1'
#
loop_
_entity.id
_entity.type
_entity.pdbx_description
1 polymer ?
#
loop_
_entity_poly.entity_id
_entity_poly.type
_entity_poly.pdbx_seq_one_letter_code
_entity_poly.pdbx_strand_id
1 'polypeptide(L)'
;HANTLRDCTDPDWNPTAETLGKLERFLWDSDDEPVLVPIEDIIEEARNGRMFILVDDEDRENEGDLVIPAQMATPDAINFMAMHGRGLICLTMTRERTDQLGLELMARNNGTRHETAFTVSIEAREGVTTGISAGDRARTVAVAIDASKGRQDIVTPGHVFPLIARDGGVLVRAGHTEASVDISRLAGLNPSGVICEIMNEDGTMARMDNLIPFARKHGLKMGTIRDLIAYRRKHDHLVEKRAELRFDSRWGGEWTAYTFFNKATDDETIALVKGHITSDKPTLVRMHTMSMFVDVFGEANERSGLLSRSMELIAEEGTGVLVLINKRMPGIVSRFIELRQQGKGAGAPEVEQLRDYGVGAQILAE
;
A
#
# COMPACT_ATOMS: atom_id res chain seq x y z
N HIS A 1 19.51 -23.06 -3.55
CA HIS A 1 18.55 -23.79 -2.69
C HIS A 1 19.07 -23.99 -1.25
N ALA A 2 20.35 -24.40 -1.05
CA ALA A 2 20.91 -24.61 0.31
C ALA A 2 21.02 -23.29 1.12
N ASN A 3 21.24 -22.16 0.49
CA ASN A 3 21.31 -20.86 1.16
C ASN A 3 19.92 -20.39 1.59
N THR A 4 18.88 -20.62 0.80
CA THR A 4 17.50 -20.24 1.11
C THR A 4 16.99 -20.96 2.37
N LEU A 5 17.32 -22.26 2.54
CA LEU A 5 16.96 -23.02 3.75
C LEU A 5 17.76 -22.60 4.99
N ARG A 6 18.99 -22.10 4.82
CA ARG A 6 19.82 -21.62 5.93
C ARG A 6 19.23 -20.34 6.53
N ASP A 7 18.61 -19.51 5.71
CA ASP A 7 18.08 -18.20 6.11
C ASP A 7 16.70 -18.31 6.77
N CYS A 8 15.97 -19.43 6.62
CA CYS A 8 14.65 -19.63 7.26
C CYS A 8 14.62 -19.54 8.79
N THR A 9 15.77 -19.64 9.45
CA THR A 9 15.89 -19.51 10.91
C THR A 9 16.29 -18.09 11.37
N ASP A 10 16.53 -17.18 10.43
CA ASP A 10 16.80 -15.78 10.72
C ASP A 10 15.48 -15.06 11.05
N PRO A 11 15.35 -14.44 12.23
CA PRO A 11 14.14 -13.70 12.60
C PRO A 11 13.83 -12.50 11.66
N ASP A 12 14.83 -12.02 10.91
CA ASP A 12 14.68 -10.94 9.92
C ASP A 12 14.47 -11.48 8.49
N TRP A 13 14.35 -12.82 8.33
CA TRP A 13 14.16 -13.44 7.03
C TRP A 13 12.78 -13.12 6.45
N ASN A 14 12.77 -12.39 5.34
CA ASN A 14 11.58 -11.87 4.71
C ASN A 14 11.53 -12.20 3.21
N PRO A 15 11.17 -13.44 2.84
CA PRO A 15 11.23 -13.93 1.47
C PRO A 15 10.15 -13.32 0.58
N THR A 16 10.46 -13.20 -0.71
CA THR A 16 9.47 -12.88 -1.75
C THR A 16 8.56 -14.07 -2.04
N ALA A 17 7.39 -13.83 -2.68
CA ALA A 17 6.51 -14.89 -3.16
C ALA A 17 7.23 -15.90 -4.07
N GLU A 18 8.16 -15.42 -4.92
CA GLU A 18 9.00 -16.31 -5.76
C GLU A 18 9.86 -17.24 -4.93
N THR A 19 10.46 -16.74 -3.84
CA THR A 19 11.29 -17.54 -2.94
C THR A 19 10.45 -18.57 -2.18
N LEU A 20 9.30 -18.15 -1.67
CA LEU A 20 8.34 -19.06 -1.00
C LEU A 20 7.77 -20.11 -1.95
N GLY A 21 7.44 -19.76 -3.18
CA GLY A 21 6.98 -20.71 -4.20
C GLY A 21 8.07 -21.73 -4.61
N LYS A 22 9.37 -21.36 -4.56
CA LYS A 22 10.48 -22.30 -4.74
C LYS A 22 10.61 -23.28 -3.57
N LEU A 23 10.39 -22.79 -2.33
CA LEU A 23 10.37 -23.62 -1.12
C LEU A 23 9.16 -24.54 -1.11
N GLU A 24 8.01 -24.07 -1.50
CA GLU A 24 6.78 -24.84 -1.63
C GLU A 24 7.00 -26.06 -2.56
N ARG A 25 7.55 -25.82 -3.77
CA ARG A 25 7.89 -26.93 -4.70
C ARG A 25 8.87 -27.93 -4.11
N PHE A 26 9.84 -27.47 -3.33
CA PHE A 26 10.84 -28.34 -2.69
C PHE A 26 10.27 -29.16 -1.54
N LEU A 27 9.37 -28.58 -0.73
CA LEU A 27 8.84 -29.21 0.47
C LEU A 27 7.74 -30.25 0.16
N TRP A 28 6.98 -30.05 -0.89
CA TRP A 28 5.83 -30.93 -1.20
C TRP A 28 6.08 -31.92 -2.33
N ASP A 29 7.30 -31.91 -2.92
CA ASP A 29 7.72 -32.88 -3.97
C ASP A 29 6.62 -33.19 -5.01
N SER A 30 5.82 -32.15 -5.35
CA SER A 30 4.71 -32.24 -6.28
C SER A 30 5.07 -31.56 -7.60
N ASP A 31 4.75 -32.22 -8.74
CA ASP A 31 4.81 -31.64 -10.08
C ASP A 31 3.76 -30.53 -10.29
N ASP A 32 2.97 -30.20 -9.26
CA ASP A 32 1.95 -29.17 -9.30
C ASP A 32 2.57 -27.78 -9.34
N GLU A 33 1.98 -26.89 -10.13
CA GLU A 33 2.37 -25.47 -10.18
C GLU A 33 2.23 -24.83 -8.79
N PRO A 34 3.18 -23.95 -8.38
CA PRO A 34 3.11 -23.27 -7.10
C PRO A 34 1.87 -22.37 -7.05
N VAL A 35 1.13 -22.42 -5.94
CA VAL A 35 -0.03 -21.55 -5.73
C VAL A 35 0.39 -20.13 -5.38
N LEU A 36 1.54 -19.97 -4.71
CA LEU A 36 2.14 -18.66 -4.43
C LEU A 36 2.92 -18.18 -5.64
N VAL A 37 2.45 -17.11 -6.26
CA VAL A 37 2.91 -16.64 -7.57
C VAL A 37 3.34 -15.16 -7.53
N PRO A 38 4.14 -14.70 -8.52
CA PRO A 38 4.44 -13.27 -8.69
C PRO A 38 3.16 -12.42 -8.79
N ILE A 39 3.25 -11.16 -8.39
CA ILE A 39 2.10 -10.25 -8.36
C ILE A 39 1.53 -9.97 -9.76
N GLU A 40 2.36 -10.05 -10.79
CA GLU A 40 1.96 -9.94 -12.19
C GLU A 40 0.92 -11.00 -12.57
N ASP A 41 1.09 -12.24 -12.07
CA ASP A 41 0.15 -13.33 -12.29
C ASP A 41 -1.18 -13.08 -11.58
N ILE A 42 -1.15 -12.46 -10.40
CA ILE A 42 -2.36 -12.04 -9.65
C ILE A 42 -3.11 -10.93 -10.41
N ILE A 43 -2.38 -9.95 -10.96
CA ILE A 43 -2.98 -8.91 -11.80
C ILE A 43 -3.63 -9.54 -13.04
N GLU A 44 -3.02 -10.59 -13.61
CA GLU A 44 -3.60 -11.31 -14.75
C GLU A 44 -4.84 -12.14 -14.34
N GLU A 45 -4.85 -12.78 -13.16
CA GLU A 45 -6.07 -13.41 -12.63
C GLU A 45 -7.21 -12.39 -12.49
N ALA A 46 -6.91 -11.22 -11.91
CA ALA A 46 -7.88 -10.13 -11.80
C ALA A 46 -8.42 -9.69 -13.16
N ARG A 47 -7.54 -9.50 -14.16
CA ARG A 47 -7.92 -9.10 -15.53
C ARG A 47 -8.84 -10.12 -16.19
N ASN A 48 -8.63 -11.40 -15.92
CA ASN A 48 -9.44 -12.50 -16.43
C ASN A 48 -10.70 -12.77 -15.59
N GLY A 49 -10.97 -11.96 -14.57
CA GLY A 49 -12.17 -12.10 -13.71
C GLY A 49 -12.12 -13.32 -12.79
N ARG A 50 -10.92 -13.87 -12.53
CA ARG A 50 -10.74 -15.00 -11.62
C ARG A 50 -10.46 -14.52 -10.22
N MET A 51 -10.97 -15.25 -9.24
CA MET A 51 -10.72 -15.03 -7.82
C MET A 51 -9.29 -15.50 -7.47
N PHE A 52 -8.66 -14.80 -6.54
CA PHE A 52 -7.33 -15.10 -6.04
C PHE A 52 -7.26 -14.84 -4.54
N ILE A 53 -6.16 -15.22 -3.91
CA ILE A 53 -5.91 -14.96 -2.49
C ILE A 53 -4.81 -13.89 -2.40
N LEU A 54 -5.02 -12.90 -1.52
CA LEU A 54 -3.97 -11.99 -1.07
C LEU A 54 -3.64 -12.28 0.38
N VAL A 55 -2.35 -12.24 0.69
CA VAL A 55 -1.82 -12.42 2.06
C VAL A 55 -1.10 -11.14 2.48
N ASP A 56 -1.36 -10.68 3.69
CA ASP A 56 -0.62 -9.57 4.28
C ASP A 56 0.55 -10.04 5.16
N ASP A 57 1.29 -9.08 5.70
CA ASP A 57 2.48 -9.38 6.51
C ASP A 57 2.11 -10.00 7.86
N GLU A 58 2.99 -10.90 8.36
CA GLU A 58 2.85 -11.55 9.67
C GLU A 58 2.75 -10.53 10.82
N ASP A 59 3.44 -9.41 10.70
CA ASP A 59 3.43 -8.32 11.69
C ASP A 59 2.14 -7.48 11.66
N ARG A 60 1.28 -7.66 10.64
CA ARG A 60 0.03 -6.91 10.51
C ARG A 60 -1.17 -7.70 11.02
N GLU A 61 -1.92 -8.37 10.17
CA GLU A 61 -3.07 -9.24 10.51
C GLU A 61 -2.68 -10.71 10.35
N ASN A 62 -1.70 -10.98 9.48
CA ASN A 62 -1.25 -12.31 9.10
C ASN A 62 -2.42 -13.17 8.59
N GLU A 63 -3.22 -12.61 7.69
CA GLU A 63 -4.45 -13.19 7.17
C GLU A 63 -4.38 -13.32 5.65
N GLY A 64 -5.23 -14.19 5.12
CA GLY A 64 -5.46 -14.34 3.68
C GLY A 64 -6.91 -14.05 3.35
N ASP A 65 -7.13 -13.16 2.38
CA ASP A 65 -8.45 -12.85 1.86
C ASP A 65 -8.66 -13.45 0.47
N LEU A 66 -9.85 -13.98 0.24
CA LEU A 66 -10.38 -14.18 -1.12
C LEU A 66 -10.68 -12.80 -1.71
N VAL A 67 -10.17 -12.57 -2.91
CA VAL A 67 -10.30 -11.29 -3.61
C VAL A 67 -10.78 -11.51 -5.04
N ILE A 68 -11.73 -10.69 -5.48
CA ILE A 68 -12.16 -10.61 -6.88
C ILE A 68 -12.44 -9.13 -7.23
N PRO A 69 -12.09 -8.64 -8.43
CA PRO A 69 -12.53 -7.31 -8.88
C PRO A 69 -14.06 -7.18 -8.80
N ALA A 70 -14.55 -6.08 -8.24
CA ALA A 70 -15.98 -5.96 -7.94
C ALA A 70 -16.88 -6.07 -9.20
N GLN A 71 -16.41 -5.63 -10.36
CA GLN A 71 -17.18 -5.79 -11.61
C GLN A 71 -17.31 -7.26 -12.08
N MET A 72 -16.50 -8.17 -11.51
CA MET A 72 -16.51 -9.61 -11.78
C MET A 72 -17.16 -10.41 -10.65
N ALA A 73 -17.70 -9.73 -9.61
CA ALA A 73 -18.33 -10.35 -8.46
C ALA A 73 -19.72 -10.91 -8.80
N THR A 74 -19.76 -12.08 -9.42
CA THR A 74 -20.98 -12.81 -9.76
C THR A 74 -21.65 -13.40 -8.50
N PRO A 75 -22.94 -13.82 -8.58
CA PRO A 75 -23.57 -14.58 -7.49
C PRO A 75 -22.76 -15.81 -7.07
N ASP A 76 -22.15 -16.52 -8.02
CA ASP A 76 -21.33 -17.70 -7.72
C ASP A 76 -20.05 -17.32 -6.94
N ALA A 77 -19.40 -16.19 -7.30
CA ALA A 77 -18.25 -15.68 -6.57
C ALA A 77 -18.62 -15.30 -5.12
N ILE A 78 -19.71 -14.60 -4.92
CA ILE A 78 -20.23 -14.24 -3.58
C ILE A 78 -20.58 -15.51 -2.77
N ASN A 79 -21.22 -16.50 -3.43
CA ASN A 79 -21.54 -17.76 -2.79
C ASN A 79 -20.28 -18.54 -2.40
N PHE A 80 -19.25 -18.55 -3.25
CA PHE A 80 -17.95 -19.16 -2.95
C PHE A 80 -17.31 -18.53 -1.73
N MET A 81 -17.27 -17.20 -1.66
CA MET A 81 -16.74 -16.47 -0.49
C MET A 81 -17.52 -16.81 0.80
N ALA A 82 -18.84 -16.84 0.73
CA ALA A 82 -19.69 -17.16 1.88
C ALA A 82 -19.48 -18.60 2.37
N MET A 83 -19.34 -19.57 1.46
CA MET A 83 -19.21 -20.98 1.80
C MET A 83 -17.79 -21.35 2.25
N HIS A 84 -16.79 -20.82 1.58
CA HIS A 84 -15.40 -21.25 1.73
C HIS A 84 -14.50 -20.24 2.44
N GLY A 85 -14.71 -18.93 2.24
CA GLY A 85 -14.04 -17.88 3.00
C GLY A 85 -14.56 -17.80 4.43
N ARG A 86 -15.88 -17.71 4.59
CA ARG A 86 -16.59 -17.61 5.88
C ARG A 86 -16.40 -16.30 6.62
N GLY A 87 -15.57 -15.39 6.09
CA GLY A 87 -15.33 -14.05 6.60
C GLY A 87 -16.44 -13.07 6.28
N LEU A 88 -16.19 -11.79 6.54
CA LEU A 88 -17.12 -10.72 6.20
C LEU A 88 -16.93 -10.31 4.74
N ILE A 89 -17.95 -10.50 3.90
CA ILE A 89 -17.88 -10.07 2.50
C ILE A 89 -18.00 -8.55 2.44
N CYS A 90 -16.91 -7.89 2.07
CA CYS A 90 -16.77 -6.44 2.01
C CYS A 90 -16.56 -5.95 0.57
N LEU A 91 -17.10 -4.77 0.26
CA LEU A 91 -16.91 -4.07 -1.01
C LEU A 91 -15.90 -2.94 -0.82
N THR A 92 -14.70 -3.07 -1.39
CA THR A 92 -13.68 -2.02 -1.35
C THR A 92 -13.87 -1.05 -2.49
N MET A 93 -13.82 0.25 -2.20
CA MET A 93 -13.99 1.33 -3.19
C MET A 93 -13.06 2.48 -2.92
N THR A 94 -12.84 3.32 -3.93
CA THR A 94 -12.16 4.60 -3.78
C THR A 94 -13.01 5.57 -2.96
N ARG A 95 -12.37 6.55 -2.31
CA ARG A 95 -13.05 7.65 -1.61
C ARG A 95 -13.99 8.38 -2.56
N GLU A 96 -13.52 8.70 -3.76
CA GLU A 96 -14.34 9.38 -4.77
C GLU A 96 -15.68 8.66 -5.01
N ARG A 97 -15.63 7.31 -5.15
CA ARG A 97 -16.86 6.54 -5.39
C ARG A 97 -17.79 6.53 -4.19
N THR A 98 -17.24 6.38 -2.98
CA THR A 98 -18.05 6.43 -1.75
C THR A 98 -18.69 7.79 -1.53
N ASP A 99 -18.01 8.88 -1.87
CA ASP A 99 -18.54 10.25 -1.80
C ASP A 99 -19.68 10.46 -2.81
N GLN A 100 -19.55 9.95 -4.06
CA GLN A 100 -20.62 9.99 -5.07
C GLN A 100 -21.88 9.24 -4.61
N LEU A 101 -21.71 8.14 -3.89
CA LEU A 101 -22.82 7.37 -3.29
C LEU A 101 -23.36 8.03 -1.99
N GLY A 102 -22.67 9.05 -1.46
CA GLY A 102 -23.03 9.72 -0.22
C GLY A 102 -22.97 8.81 1.01
N LEU A 103 -21.97 7.92 1.05
CA LEU A 103 -21.77 6.98 2.16
C LEU A 103 -20.98 7.65 3.29
N GLU A 104 -21.56 7.61 4.48
CA GLU A 104 -20.91 8.08 5.70
C GLU A 104 -20.12 6.94 6.37
N LEU A 105 -19.06 7.29 7.08
CA LEU A 105 -18.32 6.35 7.91
C LEU A 105 -19.28 5.77 9.00
N MET A 106 -19.17 4.48 9.25
CA MET A 106 -19.95 3.77 10.27
C MET A 106 -19.70 4.33 11.69
N ALA A 107 -18.48 4.79 11.95
CA ALA A 107 -18.09 5.40 13.21
C ALA A 107 -17.38 6.74 12.98
N ARG A 108 -17.73 7.77 13.76
CA ARG A 108 -17.05 9.08 13.73
C ARG A 108 -15.62 8.99 14.24
N ASN A 109 -15.40 8.17 15.27
CA ASN A 109 -14.09 7.88 15.84
C ASN A 109 -13.80 6.40 15.61
N ASN A 110 -12.85 6.10 14.71
CA ASN A 110 -12.43 4.74 14.46
C ASN A 110 -11.44 4.30 15.54
N GLY A 111 -11.84 3.40 16.40
CA GLY A 111 -11.01 2.83 17.47
C GLY A 111 -10.41 1.46 17.13
N THR A 112 -10.52 1.00 15.87
CA THR A 112 -9.96 -0.29 15.47
C THR A 112 -8.44 -0.20 15.32
N ARG A 113 -7.74 -1.29 15.64
CA ARG A 113 -6.25 -1.36 15.60
C ARG A 113 -5.67 -0.94 14.24
N HIS A 114 -6.34 -1.29 13.15
CA HIS A 114 -5.87 -1.06 11.77
C HIS A 114 -6.62 0.07 11.06
N GLU A 115 -7.50 0.78 11.77
CA GLU A 115 -8.26 1.93 11.26
C GLU A 115 -9.02 1.65 9.95
N THR A 116 -9.54 0.42 9.78
CA THR A 116 -10.31 0.04 8.59
C THR A 116 -11.55 0.93 8.46
N ALA A 117 -11.65 1.62 7.32
CA ALA A 117 -12.65 2.66 7.09
C ALA A 117 -13.98 2.08 6.60
N PHE A 118 -14.72 1.42 7.50
CA PHE A 118 -16.08 0.97 7.22
C PHE A 118 -17.02 2.16 7.01
N THR A 119 -17.84 2.08 5.97
CA THR A 119 -19.01 2.93 5.83
C THR A 119 -20.26 2.24 6.39
N VAL A 120 -21.39 2.96 6.44
CA VAL A 120 -22.69 2.32 6.66
C VAL A 120 -22.91 1.22 5.63
N SER A 121 -23.51 0.09 6.05
CA SER A 121 -23.83 -1.01 5.14
C SER A 121 -24.89 -0.61 4.13
N ILE A 122 -24.88 -1.20 2.95
CA ILE A 122 -25.71 -0.81 1.82
C ILE A 122 -26.50 -1.98 1.23
N GLU A 123 -27.56 -1.61 0.52
CA GLU A 123 -28.36 -2.49 -0.32
C GLU A 123 -28.75 -1.78 -1.61
N ALA A 124 -28.83 -2.50 -2.73
CA ALA A 124 -29.43 -1.95 -3.94
C ALA A 124 -30.92 -1.65 -3.67
N ARG A 125 -31.38 -0.47 -4.12
CA ARG A 125 -32.79 -0.09 -3.96
C ARG A 125 -33.74 -1.00 -4.72
N GLU A 126 -33.30 -1.52 -5.86
CA GLU A 126 -34.11 -2.32 -6.76
C GLU A 126 -33.35 -3.57 -7.22
N GLY A 127 -34.12 -4.63 -7.49
CA GLY A 127 -33.59 -5.89 -8.01
C GLY A 127 -33.01 -6.81 -6.95
N VAL A 128 -33.39 -6.61 -5.70
CA VAL A 128 -33.05 -7.47 -4.54
C VAL A 128 -34.32 -7.95 -3.86
N THR A 129 -34.23 -9.05 -3.11
CA THR A 129 -35.30 -9.59 -2.28
C THR A 129 -35.12 -9.19 -0.82
N THR A 130 -34.49 -10.04 -0.01
CA THR A 130 -34.17 -9.77 1.39
C THR A 130 -32.74 -9.21 1.58
N GLY A 131 -31.95 -9.14 0.50
CA GLY A 131 -30.62 -8.53 0.47
C GLY A 131 -29.44 -9.47 0.79
N ILE A 132 -29.67 -10.50 1.60
CA ILE A 132 -28.59 -11.38 2.10
C ILE A 132 -28.17 -12.48 1.13
N SER A 133 -29.02 -12.85 0.16
CA SER A 133 -28.67 -13.90 -0.79
C SER A 133 -27.41 -13.53 -1.60
N ALA A 134 -26.69 -14.53 -2.11
CA ALA A 134 -25.53 -14.28 -2.99
C ALA A 134 -25.90 -13.42 -4.20
N GLY A 135 -27.07 -13.66 -4.79
CA GLY A 135 -27.61 -12.88 -5.90
C GLY A 135 -27.90 -11.43 -5.53
N ASP A 136 -28.53 -11.20 -4.37
CA ASP A 136 -28.85 -9.85 -3.90
C ASP A 136 -27.58 -9.04 -3.58
N ARG A 137 -26.59 -9.67 -2.92
CA ARG A 137 -25.31 -9.02 -2.63
C ARG A 137 -24.52 -8.72 -3.91
N ALA A 138 -24.47 -9.65 -4.87
CA ALA A 138 -23.85 -9.40 -6.17
C ALA A 138 -24.56 -8.25 -6.92
N ARG A 139 -25.90 -8.17 -6.85
CA ARG A 139 -26.68 -7.06 -7.41
C ARG A 139 -26.31 -5.74 -6.73
N THR A 140 -26.21 -5.72 -5.42
CA THR A 140 -25.82 -4.54 -4.64
C THR A 140 -24.43 -4.07 -5.00
N VAL A 141 -23.45 -4.97 -5.12
CA VAL A 141 -22.10 -4.67 -5.60
C VAL A 141 -22.14 -4.03 -6.98
N ALA A 142 -22.84 -4.64 -7.93
CA ALA A 142 -22.95 -4.14 -9.30
C ALA A 142 -23.53 -2.72 -9.36
N VAL A 143 -24.59 -2.43 -8.58
CA VAL A 143 -25.17 -1.08 -8.47
C VAL A 143 -24.20 -0.09 -7.85
N ALA A 144 -23.50 -0.51 -6.77
CA ALA A 144 -22.60 0.38 -6.05
C ALA A 144 -21.39 0.83 -6.89
N ILE A 145 -20.88 0.00 -7.80
CA ILE A 145 -19.73 0.34 -8.65
C ILE A 145 -20.11 0.98 -10.00
N ASP A 146 -21.37 0.95 -10.40
CA ASP A 146 -21.84 1.51 -11.67
C ASP A 146 -21.79 3.05 -11.64
N ALA A 147 -20.91 3.64 -12.45
CA ALA A 147 -20.70 5.08 -12.53
C ALA A 147 -21.97 5.89 -12.91
N SER A 148 -22.96 5.24 -13.55
CA SER A 148 -24.26 5.86 -13.89
C SER A 148 -25.24 5.91 -12.70
N LYS A 149 -24.92 5.23 -11.59
CA LYS A 149 -25.72 5.10 -10.37
C LYS A 149 -25.21 6.01 -9.27
N GLY A 150 -26.10 6.43 -8.40
CA GLY A 150 -25.79 7.33 -7.30
C GLY A 150 -26.52 6.98 -6.00
N ARG A 151 -26.57 7.94 -5.05
CA ARG A 151 -27.21 7.77 -3.75
C ARG A 151 -28.66 7.28 -3.83
N GLN A 152 -29.39 7.70 -4.85
CA GLN A 152 -30.80 7.31 -5.03
C GLN A 152 -30.97 5.83 -5.40
N ASP A 153 -29.92 5.14 -5.88
CA ASP A 153 -29.97 3.76 -6.34
C ASP A 153 -29.62 2.74 -5.23
N ILE A 154 -29.21 3.24 -4.07
CA ILE A 154 -28.89 2.43 -2.88
C ILE A 154 -29.73 2.84 -1.68
N VAL A 155 -29.83 1.94 -0.71
CA VAL A 155 -30.43 2.19 0.62
C VAL A 155 -29.46 1.76 1.71
N THR A 156 -29.61 2.29 2.90
CA THR A 156 -28.87 1.96 4.12
C THR A 156 -29.84 1.74 5.25
N PRO A 157 -29.62 0.79 6.18
CA PRO A 157 -28.59 -0.24 6.14
C PRO A 157 -28.88 -1.36 5.14
N GLY A 158 -27.89 -2.24 4.90
CA GLY A 158 -28.04 -3.40 4.03
C GLY A 158 -27.06 -4.53 4.39
N HIS A 159 -26.81 -5.44 3.45
CA HIS A 159 -26.05 -6.67 3.67
C HIS A 159 -24.69 -6.68 2.94
N VAL A 160 -24.28 -5.57 2.31
CA VAL A 160 -22.94 -5.35 1.78
C VAL A 160 -22.26 -4.26 2.59
N PHE A 161 -21.00 -4.48 2.97
CA PHE A 161 -20.19 -3.61 3.83
C PHE A 161 -19.12 -2.90 3.01
N PRO A 162 -19.32 -1.63 2.63
CA PRO A 162 -18.31 -0.90 1.89
C PRO A 162 -17.14 -0.46 2.78
N LEU A 163 -15.92 -0.55 2.21
CA LEU A 163 -14.68 -0.08 2.80
C LEU A 163 -14.07 0.99 1.91
N ILE A 164 -13.61 2.08 2.51
CA ILE A 164 -12.94 3.16 1.79
C ILE A 164 -11.44 2.86 1.76
N ALA A 165 -10.88 2.65 0.56
CA ALA A 165 -9.44 2.57 0.39
C ALA A 165 -8.78 3.94 0.60
N ARG A 166 -7.61 3.96 1.23
CA ARG A 166 -6.79 5.17 1.38
C ARG A 166 -6.29 5.62 0.00
N ASP A 167 -6.30 6.93 -0.24
CA ASP A 167 -5.67 7.51 -1.41
C ASP A 167 -4.17 7.15 -1.40
N GLY A 168 -3.62 6.78 -2.56
CA GLY A 168 -2.28 6.19 -2.66
C GLY A 168 -2.23 4.67 -2.49
N GLY A 169 -3.33 4.02 -2.07
CA GLY A 169 -3.46 2.56 -2.03
C GLY A 169 -2.47 1.88 -1.08
N VAL A 170 -1.93 0.72 -1.48
CA VAL A 170 -1.01 -0.07 -0.65
C VAL A 170 0.28 0.65 -0.29
N LEU A 171 0.64 1.72 -0.99
CA LEU A 171 1.81 2.53 -0.66
C LEU A 171 1.61 3.40 0.58
N VAL A 172 0.35 3.66 0.94
CA VAL A 172 -0.04 4.41 2.14
C VAL A 172 -0.48 3.47 3.26
N ARG A 173 -1.31 2.46 2.95
CA ARG A 173 -1.78 1.46 3.91
C ARG A 173 -1.71 0.06 3.29
N ALA A 174 -0.85 -0.79 3.85
CA ALA A 174 -0.59 -2.15 3.35
C ALA A 174 -1.71 -3.13 3.77
N GLY A 175 -2.98 -2.86 3.41
CA GLY A 175 -4.14 -3.67 3.76
C GLY A 175 -4.85 -4.23 2.54
N HIS A 176 -5.65 -5.31 2.75
CA HIS A 176 -6.45 -5.97 1.72
C HIS A 176 -7.41 -5.01 1.01
N THR A 177 -7.96 -4.02 1.73
CA THR A 177 -8.82 -2.96 1.19
C THR A 177 -8.12 -2.20 0.06
N GLU A 178 -6.92 -1.69 0.33
CA GLU A 178 -6.12 -0.95 -0.64
C GLU A 178 -5.61 -1.87 -1.75
N ALA A 179 -5.18 -3.07 -1.40
CA ALA A 179 -4.62 -4.04 -2.35
C ALA A 179 -5.64 -4.46 -3.41
N SER A 180 -6.88 -4.73 -3.02
CA SER A 180 -7.94 -5.13 -3.95
C SER A 180 -8.30 -4.02 -4.95
N VAL A 181 -8.36 -2.77 -4.49
CA VAL A 181 -8.58 -1.58 -5.35
C VAL A 181 -7.41 -1.37 -6.31
N ASP A 182 -6.17 -1.49 -5.81
CA ASP A 182 -4.96 -1.32 -6.62
C ASP A 182 -4.83 -2.39 -7.69
N ILE A 183 -5.06 -3.67 -7.36
CA ILE A 183 -4.99 -4.76 -8.34
C ILE A 183 -6.08 -4.59 -9.40
N SER A 184 -7.30 -4.23 -9.02
CA SER A 184 -8.38 -3.96 -9.97
C SER A 184 -7.99 -2.83 -10.94
N ARG A 185 -7.42 -1.74 -10.43
CA ARG A 185 -6.92 -0.63 -11.24
C ARG A 185 -5.77 -1.06 -12.17
N LEU A 186 -4.79 -1.82 -11.67
CA LEU A 186 -3.65 -2.33 -12.44
C LEU A 186 -4.09 -3.34 -13.52
N ALA A 187 -5.17 -4.06 -13.28
CA ALA A 187 -5.80 -4.93 -14.27
C ALA A 187 -6.59 -4.16 -15.35
N GLY A 188 -6.73 -2.84 -15.23
CA GLY A 188 -7.50 -2.00 -16.14
C GLY A 188 -9.02 -2.06 -15.93
N LEU A 189 -9.44 -2.48 -14.74
CA LEU A 189 -10.83 -2.64 -14.33
C LEU A 189 -11.30 -1.48 -13.45
N ASN A 190 -12.61 -1.47 -13.10
CA ASN A 190 -13.13 -0.53 -12.11
C ASN A 190 -12.31 -0.65 -10.80
N PRO A 191 -11.81 0.47 -10.22
CA PRO A 191 -10.98 0.46 -9.02
C PRO A 191 -11.79 0.11 -7.76
N SER A 192 -12.28 -1.12 -7.72
CA SER A 192 -13.10 -1.67 -6.65
C SER A 192 -12.91 -3.19 -6.58
N GLY A 193 -13.01 -3.75 -5.39
CA GLY A 193 -12.88 -5.19 -5.17
C GLY A 193 -13.92 -5.71 -4.19
N VAL A 194 -14.16 -7.01 -4.24
CA VAL A 194 -14.87 -7.73 -3.18
C VAL A 194 -13.86 -8.61 -2.48
N ILE A 195 -13.79 -8.51 -1.17
CA ILE A 195 -12.87 -9.25 -0.32
C ILE A 195 -13.63 -10.03 0.76
N CYS A 196 -13.03 -11.13 1.21
CA CYS A 196 -13.57 -11.95 2.29
C CYS A 196 -12.43 -12.70 2.95
N GLU A 197 -12.27 -12.55 4.24
CA GLU A 197 -11.26 -13.27 5.02
C GLU A 197 -11.50 -14.78 4.97
N ILE A 198 -10.41 -15.58 5.03
CA ILE A 198 -10.47 -17.04 5.04
C ILE A 198 -10.32 -17.54 6.48
N MET A 199 -11.33 -18.27 6.94
CA MET A 199 -11.35 -18.93 8.24
C MET A 199 -11.28 -20.45 8.09
N ASN A 200 -10.62 -21.09 9.06
CA ASN A 200 -10.61 -22.53 9.24
C ASN A 200 -11.99 -23.06 9.63
N GLU A 201 -12.17 -24.39 9.59
CA GLU A 201 -13.44 -25.03 9.96
C GLU A 201 -13.84 -24.83 11.43
N ASP A 202 -12.86 -24.65 12.29
CA ASP A 202 -13.04 -24.36 13.71
C ASP A 202 -13.34 -22.88 14.03
N GLY A 203 -13.35 -22.01 13.00
CA GLY A 203 -13.61 -20.57 13.14
C GLY A 203 -12.36 -19.76 13.43
N THR A 204 -11.18 -20.34 13.54
CA THR A 204 -9.91 -19.60 13.62
C THR A 204 -9.51 -19.04 12.26
N MET A 205 -8.68 -17.98 12.25
CA MET A 205 -8.19 -17.41 11.00
C MET A 205 -7.20 -18.36 10.33
N ALA A 206 -7.38 -18.58 9.02
CA ALA A 206 -6.43 -19.35 8.23
C ALA A 206 -5.10 -18.59 8.09
N ARG A 207 -3.98 -19.31 8.30
CA ARG A 207 -2.63 -18.81 8.13
C ARG A 207 -1.97 -19.51 6.96
N MET A 208 -0.74 -19.16 6.61
CA MET A 208 -0.05 -19.68 5.42
C MET A 208 -0.15 -21.20 5.29
N ASP A 209 0.04 -21.94 6.41
CA ASP A 209 -0.04 -23.40 6.46
C ASP A 209 -1.43 -23.96 6.08
N ASN A 210 -2.48 -23.17 6.29
CA ASN A 210 -3.86 -23.49 5.91
C ASN A 210 -4.21 -22.96 4.52
N LEU A 211 -3.68 -21.78 4.16
CA LEU A 211 -3.99 -21.10 2.90
C LEU A 211 -3.43 -21.84 1.68
N ILE A 212 -2.23 -22.41 1.77
CA ILE A 212 -1.63 -23.17 0.67
C ILE A 212 -2.48 -24.41 0.29
N PRO A 213 -2.85 -25.30 1.23
CA PRO A 213 -3.76 -26.41 0.92
C PRO A 213 -5.14 -25.95 0.43
N PHE A 214 -5.66 -24.84 1.00
CA PHE A 214 -6.92 -24.26 0.57
C PHE A 214 -6.84 -23.79 -0.90
N ALA A 215 -5.80 -23.04 -1.25
CA ALA A 215 -5.58 -22.54 -2.60
C ALA A 215 -5.48 -23.69 -3.62
N ARG A 216 -4.72 -24.75 -3.29
CA ARG A 216 -4.62 -25.96 -4.14
C ARG A 216 -5.96 -26.63 -4.33
N LYS A 217 -6.69 -26.87 -3.25
CA LYS A 217 -8.00 -27.51 -3.28
C LYS A 217 -8.98 -26.80 -4.20
N HIS A 218 -8.90 -25.48 -4.25
CA HIS A 218 -9.84 -24.64 -4.99
C HIS A 218 -9.28 -24.09 -6.32
N GLY A 219 -8.04 -24.43 -6.69
CA GLY A 219 -7.40 -23.95 -7.92
C GLY A 219 -7.17 -22.46 -7.93
N LEU A 220 -6.87 -21.84 -6.77
CA LEU A 220 -6.65 -20.42 -6.61
C LEU A 220 -5.15 -20.10 -6.56
N LYS A 221 -4.75 -18.99 -7.17
CA LYS A 221 -3.42 -18.43 -6.99
C LYS A 221 -3.38 -17.51 -5.78
N MET A 222 -2.19 -17.41 -5.18
CA MET A 222 -1.93 -16.54 -4.03
C MET A 222 -0.84 -15.54 -4.36
N GLY A 223 -1.01 -14.29 -3.89
CA GLY A 223 0.00 -13.26 -3.94
C GLY A 223 0.15 -12.56 -2.60
N THR A 224 1.23 -11.79 -2.43
CA THR A 224 1.47 -11.02 -1.21
C THR A 224 1.25 -9.53 -1.44
N ILE A 225 0.73 -8.83 -0.42
CA ILE A 225 0.62 -7.36 -0.45
C ILE A 225 2.02 -6.72 -0.51
N ARG A 226 3.03 -7.37 0.04
CA ARG A 226 4.43 -6.95 -0.05
C ARG A 226 4.92 -6.87 -1.49
N ASP A 227 4.66 -7.92 -2.30
CA ASP A 227 5.08 -7.94 -3.70
C ASP A 227 4.30 -6.90 -4.52
N LEU A 228 3.03 -6.66 -4.19
CA LEU A 228 2.25 -5.57 -4.78
C LEU A 228 2.86 -4.19 -4.47
N ILE A 229 3.30 -3.96 -3.24
CA ILE A 229 4.01 -2.73 -2.86
C ILE A 229 5.31 -2.58 -3.66
N ALA A 230 6.10 -3.66 -3.78
CA ALA A 230 7.34 -3.66 -4.54
C ALA A 230 7.07 -3.36 -6.04
N TYR A 231 6.05 -4.01 -6.60
CA TYR A 231 5.61 -3.79 -7.99
C TYR A 231 5.21 -2.33 -8.21
N ARG A 232 4.34 -1.77 -7.36
CA ARG A 232 3.88 -0.38 -7.48
C ARG A 232 5.02 0.62 -7.34
N ARG A 233 5.97 0.39 -6.43
CA ARG A 233 7.17 1.24 -6.30
C ARG A 233 8.03 1.26 -7.55
N LYS A 234 8.07 0.14 -8.29
CA LYS A 234 8.85 0.01 -9.52
C LYS A 234 8.13 0.61 -10.74
N HIS A 235 6.82 0.55 -10.79
CA HIS A 235 6.03 0.84 -12.00
C HIS A 235 5.19 2.13 -11.92
N ASP A 236 4.86 2.61 -10.70
CA ASP A 236 4.10 3.84 -10.55
C ASP A 236 5.05 5.05 -10.55
N HIS A 237 4.79 6.02 -11.40
CA HIS A 237 5.40 7.36 -11.32
C HIS A 237 4.68 8.16 -10.24
N LEU A 238 5.16 8.04 -9.00
CA LEU A 238 4.53 8.64 -7.82
C LEU A 238 4.90 10.11 -7.65
N VAL A 239 6.01 10.53 -8.22
CA VAL A 239 6.54 11.88 -8.06
C VAL A 239 6.31 12.72 -9.32
N GLU A 240 5.97 13.98 -9.13
CA GLU A 240 5.75 14.96 -10.19
C GLU A 240 6.55 16.21 -9.89
N LYS A 241 7.44 16.60 -10.78
CA LYS A 241 8.16 17.87 -10.69
C LYS A 241 7.18 19.02 -10.87
N ARG A 242 7.14 19.96 -9.90
CA ARG A 242 6.17 21.09 -9.91
C ARG A 242 6.80 22.44 -10.11
N ALA A 243 7.93 22.70 -9.49
CA ALA A 243 8.56 24.02 -9.54
C ALA A 243 10.09 23.91 -9.57
N GLU A 244 10.70 24.98 -10.06
CA GLU A 244 12.14 25.13 -10.14
C GLU A 244 12.54 26.55 -9.73
N LEU A 245 13.61 26.68 -8.92
CA LEU A 245 14.16 27.95 -8.49
C LEU A 245 15.69 27.88 -8.40
N ARG A 246 16.38 28.85 -8.99
CA ARG A 246 17.81 29.07 -8.74
C ARG A 246 17.99 30.04 -7.58
N PHE A 247 18.90 29.72 -6.68
CA PHE A 247 19.18 30.57 -5.52
C PHE A 247 20.63 30.43 -5.07
N ASP A 248 21.14 31.46 -4.41
CA ASP A 248 22.46 31.46 -3.79
C ASP A 248 22.36 31.07 -2.32
N SER A 249 23.08 30.02 -1.93
CA SER A 249 23.23 29.60 -0.54
C SER A 249 24.58 30.01 0.01
N ARG A 250 24.60 30.40 1.28
CA ARG A 250 25.89 30.56 2.00
C ARG A 250 26.69 29.26 2.07
N TRP A 251 26.05 28.12 1.83
CA TRP A 251 26.68 26.81 1.80
C TRP A 251 26.85 26.34 0.33
N GLY A 252 27.97 26.79 -0.25
CA GLY A 252 28.38 26.35 -1.58
C GLY A 252 27.87 27.17 -2.76
N GLY A 253 27.32 28.39 -2.55
CA GLY A 253 26.94 29.33 -3.64
C GLY A 253 25.67 28.92 -4.38
N GLU A 254 25.67 28.99 -5.73
CA GLU A 254 24.49 28.76 -6.57
C GLU A 254 24.01 27.30 -6.56
N TRP A 255 22.70 27.14 -6.37
CA TRP A 255 21.96 25.86 -6.41
C TRP A 255 20.68 26.01 -7.22
N THR A 256 20.19 24.90 -7.78
CA THR A 256 18.85 24.81 -8.35
C THR A 256 17.97 23.93 -7.43
N ALA A 257 16.91 24.49 -6.92
CA ALA A 257 15.90 23.77 -6.13
C ALA A 257 14.78 23.30 -7.05
N TYR A 258 14.42 22.04 -6.94
CA TYR A 258 13.25 21.43 -7.57
C TYR A 258 12.28 20.97 -6.51
N THR A 259 10.98 21.19 -6.72
CA THR A 259 9.95 20.59 -5.88
C THR A 259 9.31 19.42 -6.60
N PHE A 260 9.14 18.31 -5.86
CA PHE A 260 8.49 17.10 -6.32
C PHE A 260 7.30 16.81 -5.43
N PHE A 261 6.13 16.69 -6.04
CA PHE A 261 4.90 16.30 -5.35
C PHE A 261 4.72 14.78 -5.41
N ASN A 262 4.55 14.15 -4.24
CA ASN A 262 4.25 12.73 -4.14
C ASN A 262 2.74 12.52 -4.14
N LYS A 263 2.21 11.95 -5.22
CA LYS A 263 0.76 11.68 -5.39
C LYS A 263 0.20 10.64 -4.40
N ALA A 264 1.06 9.80 -3.82
CA ALA A 264 0.63 8.76 -2.88
C ALA A 264 0.43 9.30 -1.46
N THR A 265 1.25 10.27 -1.04
CA THR A 265 1.28 10.78 0.35
C THR A 265 0.82 12.22 0.48
N ASP A 266 0.54 12.90 -0.63
CA ASP A 266 0.19 14.34 -0.70
C ASP A 266 1.28 15.23 -0.08
N ASP A 267 2.55 14.78 -0.19
CA ASP A 267 3.72 15.47 0.35
C ASP A 267 4.55 16.13 -0.75
N GLU A 268 5.26 17.19 -0.38
CA GLU A 268 6.28 17.80 -1.24
C GLU A 268 7.69 17.51 -0.72
N THR A 269 8.56 17.08 -1.63
CA THR A 269 9.98 16.86 -1.40
C THR A 269 10.78 17.86 -2.22
N ILE A 270 11.87 18.37 -1.67
CA ILE A 270 12.77 19.32 -2.35
C ILE A 270 14.05 18.58 -2.73
N ALA A 271 14.47 18.70 -4.00
CA ALA A 271 15.80 18.30 -4.44
C ALA A 271 16.63 19.56 -4.75
N LEU A 272 17.78 19.69 -4.12
CA LEU A 272 18.76 20.73 -4.41
C LEU A 272 19.83 20.13 -5.33
N VAL A 273 20.00 20.70 -6.50
CA VAL A 273 20.94 20.23 -7.51
C VAL A 273 22.08 21.23 -7.66
N LYS A 274 23.31 20.75 -7.61
CA LYS A 274 24.53 21.49 -7.87
C LYS A 274 25.12 21.06 -9.21
N GLY A 275 25.50 22.01 -10.03
CA GLY A 275 26.17 21.77 -11.32
C GLY A 275 25.28 21.07 -12.35
N HIS A 276 25.92 20.45 -13.34
CA HIS A 276 25.25 19.69 -14.40
C HIS A 276 25.47 18.20 -14.20
N ILE A 277 24.40 17.45 -14.02
CA ILE A 277 24.43 15.99 -13.80
C ILE A 277 24.38 15.30 -15.15
N THR A 278 25.24 14.29 -15.32
CA THR A 278 25.32 13.48 -16.52
C THR A 278 25.30 11.99 -16.15
N SER A 279 24.75 11.15 -17.03
CA SER A 279 24.60 9.71 -16.78
C SER A 279 25.93 8.92 -16.87
N ASP A 280 26.97 9.52 -17.34
CA ASP A 280 28.30 8.89 -17.56
C ASP A 280 29.22 8.95 -16.33
N LYS A 281 28.82 9.69 -15.27
CA LYS A 281 29.62 9.85 -14.06
C LYS A 281 28.82 9.57 -12.81
N PRO A 282 29.44 8.95 -11.77
CA PRO A 282 28.84 8.84 -10.46
C PRO A 282 28.49 10.23 -9.90
N THR A 283 27.29 10.39 -9.37
CA THR A 283 26.82 11.63 -8.79
C THR A 283 26.76 11.50 -7.27
N LEU A 284 27.30 12.48 -6.56
CA LEU A 284 27.21 12.53 -5.10
C LEU A 284 25.77 12.87 -4.70
N VAL A 285 25.13 11.98 -3.93
CA VAL A 285 23.75 12.14 -3.47
C VAL A 285 23.65 12.09 -1.97
N ARG A 286 22.87 13.00 -1.39
CA ARG A 286 22.51 13.00 0.02
C ARG A 286 20.99 12.99 0.19
N MET A 287 20.49 11.97 0.86
CA MET A 287 19.12 11.95 1.40
C MET A 287 19.14 12.54 2.81
N HIS A 288 18.34 13.57 3.07
CA HIS A 288 18.29 14.26 4.36
C HIS A 288 16.86 14.44 4.83
N THR A 289 16.49 13.81 5.93
CA THR A 289 15.21 14.06 6.59
C THR A 289 15.33 15.31 7.44
N MET A 290 14.53 16.34 7.10
CA MET A 290 14.57 17.64 7.76
C MET A 290 14.16 17.53 9.23
N SER A 291 14.93 18.16 10.11
CA SER A 291 14.62 18.31 11.53
C SER A 291 14.58 19.80 11.88
N MET A 292 13.41 20.29 12.31
CA MET A 292 13.25 21.69 12.70
C MET A 292 14.21 22.07 13.84
N PHE A 293 14.42 21.17 14.82
CA PHE A 293 15.28 21.44 15.98
C PHE A 293 16.76 21.48 15.58
N VAL A 294 17.21 20.55 14.76
CA VAL A 294 18.62 20.44 14.37
C VAL A 294 18.95 21.41 13.24
N ASP A 295 18.18 21.38 12.15
CA ASP A 295 18.53 22.08 10.92
C ASP A 295 18.13 23.57 10.94
N VAL A 296 17.07 23.94 11.72
CA VAL A 296 16.58 25.32 11.81
C VAL A 296 16.99 25.99 13.12
N PHE A 297 16.79 25.31 14.26
CA PHE A 297 17.10 25.90 15.57
C PHE A 297 18.53 25.61 16.04
N GLY A 298 19.31 24.79 15.32
CA GLY A 298 20.71 24.54 15.62
C GLY A 298 20.93 23.73 16.89
N GLU A 299 20.01 22.83 17.23
CA GLU A 299 20.18 21.92 18.36
C GLU A 299 21.46 21.12 18.24
N ALA A 300 22.30 21.16 19.30
CA ALA A 300 23.58 20.46 19.36
C ALA A 300 23.36 18.96 19.61
N ASN A 301 23.56 18.14 18.61
CA ASN A 301 23.57 16.68 18.68
C ASN A 301 24.44 16.09 17.55
N GLU A 302 24.47 14.76 17.40
CA GLU A 302 25.25 14.07 16.37
C GLU A 302 24.90 14.47 14.93
N ARG A 303 23.71 15.00 14.68
CA ARG A 303 23.23 15.44 13.36
C ARG A 303 23.49 16.93 13.09
N SER A 304 24.02 17.66 14.08
CA SER A 304 24.26 19.12 13.95
C SER A 304 25.19 19.42 12.79
N GLY A 305 24.76 20.33 11.91
CA GLY A 305 25.53 20.77 10.75
C GLY A 305 25.60 19.75 9.61
N LEU A 306 24.95 18.59 9.67
CA LEU A 306 24.99 17.60 8.59
C LEU A 306 24.40 18.15 7.29
N LEU A 307 23.33 18.93 7.35
CA LEU A 307 22.73 19.54 6.16
C LEU A 307 23.72 20.51 5.48
N SER A 308 24.23 21.48 6.22
CA SER A 308 25.15 22.49 5.71
C SER A 308 26.45 21.86 5.22
N ARG A 309 27.03 20.91 5.96
CA ARG A 309 28.25 20.21 5.55
C ARG A 309 28.04 19.34 4.30
N SER A 310 26.88 18.72 4.15
CA SER A 310 26.55 17.98 2.92
C SER A 310 26.46 18.92 1.71
N MET A 311 25.88 20.10 1.86
CA MET A 311 25.83 21.10 0.80
C MET A 311 27.25 21.61 0.42
N GLU A 312 28.09 21.88 1.41
CA GLU A 312 29.49 22.27 1.17
C GLU A 312 30.27 21.19 0.43
N LEU A 313 30.18 19.91 0.87
CA LEU A 313 30.85 18.79 0.21
C LEU A 313 30.41 18.60 -1.25
N ILE A 314 29.10 18.70 -1.51
CA ILE A 314 28.58 18.63 -2.88
C ILE A 314 29.07 19.82 -3.72
N ALA A 315 29.21 21.00 -3.10
CA ALA A 315 29.73 22.18 -3.79
C ALA A 315 31.24 22.08 -4.06
N GLU A 316 32.01 21.49 -3.16
CA GLU A 316 33.46 21.18 -3.35
C GLU A 316 33.65 20.20 -4.53
N GLU A 317 32.76 19.18 -4.66
CA GLU A 317 32.75 18.25 -5.80
C GLU A 317 32.33 18.93 -7.12
N GLY A 318 31.55 20.02 -7.01
CA GLY A 318 31.03 20.79 -8.15
C GLY A 318 29.74 20.24 -8.76
N THR A 319 29.38 18.99 -8.50
CA THR A 319 28.15 18.36 -8.96
C THR A 319 27.55 17.44 -7.90
N GLY A 320 26.20 17.40 -7.78
CA GLY A 320 25.53 16.48 -6.89
C GLY A 320 24.09 16.89 -6.55
N VAL A 321 23.42 16.03 -5.81
CA VAL A 321 22.02 16.20 -5.41
C VAL A 321 21.88 16.04 -3.90
N LEU A 322 21.11 16.95 -3.28
CA LEU A 322 20.65 16.81 -1.91
C LEU A 322 19.12 16.77 -1.93
N VAL A 323 18.55 15.64 -1.50
CA VAL A 323 17.10 15.46 -1.40
C VAL A 323 16.66 15.71 0.04
N LEU A 324 15.83 16.73 0.24
CA LEU A 324 15.23 17.09 1.53
C LEU A 324 13.85 16.45 1.65
N ILE A 325 13.74 15.47 2.51
CA ILE A 325 12.49 14.80 2.82
C ILE A 325 11.78 15.60 3.91
N ASN A 326 10.67 16.24 3.54
CA ASN A 326 9.84 17.02 4.44
C ASN A 326 8.48 16.32 4.60
N LYS A 327 8.28 15.63 5.73
CA LYS A 327 7.01 14.94 5.99
C LYS A 327 5.94 15.93 6.44
N ARG A 328 4.86 16.02 5.69
CA ARG A 328 3.69 16.79 6.06
C ARG A 328 2.78 15.99 6.98
N MET A 329 3.07 15.97 8.27
CA MET A 329 2.21 15.35 9.28
C MET A 329 1.63 16.42 10.20
N PRO A 330 0.31 16.62 10.25
CA PRO A 330 -0.31 17.50 11.24
C PRO A 330 0.14 17.09 12.65
N GLY A 331 0.62 18.06 13.44
CA GLY A 331 1.09 17.79 14.81
C GLY A 331 2.46 17.12 14.94
N ILE A 332 3.25 16.96 13.87
CA ILE A 332 4.56 16.32 13.91
C ILE A 332 5.51 16.95 14.96
N VAL A 333 5.47 18.27 15.10
CA VAL A 333 6.31 18.98 16.07
C VAL A 333 5.88 18.68 17.50
N SER A 334 4.57 18.69 17.79
CA SER A 334 4.03 18.35 19.10
C SER A 334 4.37 16.90 19.47
N ARG A 335 4.12 15.96 18.55
CA ARG A 335 4.45 14.54 18.73
C ARG A 335 5.95 14.30 18.96
N PHE A 336 6.80 15.02 18.26
CA PHE A 336 8.25 14.96 18.46
C PHE A 336 8.66 15.40 19.85
N ILE A 337 8.07 16.52 20.35
CA ILE A 337 8.32 17.04 21.71
C ILE A 337 7.84 16.02 22.76
N GLU A 338 6.64 15.47 22.59
CA GLU A 338 6.06 14.47 23.51
C GLU A 338 6.92 13.20 23.61
N LEU A 339 7.39 12.66 22.47
CA LEU A 339 8.28 11.50 22.43
C LEU A 339 9.59 11.77 23.17
N ARG A 340 10.17 12.96 23.03
CA ARG A 340 11.36 13.36 23.76
C ARG A 340 11.13 13.49 25.26
N GLN A 341 10.00 14.04 25.68
CA GLN A 341 9.63 14.12 27.09
C GLN A 341 9.50 12.72 27.73
N GLN A 342 9.12 11.72 26.92
CA GLN A 342 9.05 10.31 27.35
C GLN A 342 10.39 9.58 27.31
N GLY A 343 11.51 10.26 26.98
CA GLY A 343 12.84 9.64 26.87
C GLY A 343 12.99 8.70 25.65
N LYS A 344 12.04 8.73 24.72
CA LYS A 344 12.11 7.96 23.47
C LYS A 344 12.87 8.77 22.44
N GLY A 345 14.01 8.25 21.96
CA GLY A 345 14.83 8.91 20.95
C GLY A 345 14.08 9.20 19.66
N ALA A 346 14.51 10.25 18.95
CA ALA A 346 13.87 10.79 17.75
C ALA A 346 14.21 10.01 16.46
N GLY A 347 14.43 8.70 16.52
CA GLY A 347 14.60 7.85 15.35
C GLY A 347 13.23 7.53 14.72
N ALA A 348 13.03 7.84 13.43
CA ALA A 348 11.92 7.25 12.69
C ALA A 348 12.11 5.72 12.62
N PRO A 349 11.05 4.91 12.71
CA PRO A 349 11.16 3.47 12.52
C PRO A 349 11.86 3.14 11.20
N GLU A 350 12.69 2.10 11.16
CA GLU A 350 13.46 1.68 9.98
C GLU A 350 12.59 1.52 8.72
N VAL A 351 11.38 1.00 8.88
CA VAL A 351 10.40 0.82 7.79
C VAL A 351 9.97 2.14 7.16
N GLU A 352 9.85 3.22 7.96
CA GLU A 352 9.55 4.56 7.43
C GLU A 352 10.75 5.14 6.66
N GLN A 353 11.97 4.90 7.12
CA GLN A 353 13.18 5.34 6.41
C GLN A 353 13.31 4.66 5.05
N LEU A 354 13.03 3.36 4.93
CA LEU A 354 13.06 2.64 3.65
C LEU A 354 12.00 3.16 2.66
N ARG A 355 10.83 3.57 3.14
CA ARG A 355 9.80 4.21 2.28
C ARG A 355 10.28 5.55 1.73
N ASP A 356 10.92 6.36 2.56
CA ASP A 356 11.47 7.66 2.18
C ASP A 356 12.58 7.53 1.13
N TYR A 357 13.43 6.50 1.21
CA TYR A 357 14.44 6.20 0.20
C TYR A 357 13.83 5.80 -1.15
N GLY A 358 12.69 5.10 -1.16
CA GLY A 358 11.98 4.74 -2.40
C GLY A 358 11.48 5.95 -3.18
N VAL A 359 10.92 6.94 -2.49
CA VAL A 359 10.51 8.23 -3.09
C VAL A 359 11.73 8.99 -3.60
N GLY A 360 12.80 9.03 -2.80
CA GLY A 360 14.06 9.65 -3.19
C GLY A 360 14.66 9.04 -4.45
N ALA A 361 14.61 7.72 -4.62
CA ALA A 361 15.09 7.05 -5.82
C ALA A 361 14.29 7.44 -7.07
N GLN A 362 12.97 7.62 -6.97
CA GLN A 362 12.17 8.11 -8.09
C GLN A 362 12.50 9.57 -8.46
N ILE A 363 12.73 10.43 -7.45
CA ILE A 363 13.15 11.82 -7.68
C ILE A 363 14.51 11.88 -8.40
N LEU A 364 15.42 10.95 -8.09
CA LEU A 364 16.74 10.88 -8.73
C LEU A 364 16.68 10.31 -10.16
N ALA A 365 15.61 9.63 -10.53
CA ALA A 365 15.39 9.11 -11.88
C ALA A 365 14.78 10.15 -12.84
N GLU A 366 14.13 11.20 -12.30
CA GLU A 366 13.58 12.36 -13.05
C GLU A 366 14.68 13.43 -13.31
#